data_927fe1c060697a9838d1da9f97dcff4d
#
_entry.id   927fe1c060697a9838d1da9f97dcff4d
#
_cell.length_a   1.000
_cell.length_b   1.000
_cell.length_c   1.000
_cell.angle_alpha   90.00
_cell.angle_beta   90.00
_cell.angle_gamma   90.00
#
_symmetry.space_group_name_H-M   'P 1'
#
loop_
_entity.id
_entity.type
_entity.pdbx_description
1 polymer ?
#
loop_
_entity_poly.entity_id
_entity_poly.type
_entity_poly.pdbx_seq_one_letter_code
_entity_poly.pdbx_strand_id
1 'polypeptide(L)'
;MRAPALDPNVVELALQIPLKYKLWGKKGKYVLREACRDLLPAEIDARPKTGFGVPLDAWFRGPLNKTLKDALLSESANAAPFFEKKFVERLIKEHENREFDHAARLWALLVFRIWEEQVKNR
;
A
#
# COMPACT_ATOMS: atom_id res chain seq x y z
N MET A 1 -3.97 18.02 16.14
CA MET A 1 -3.15 16.83 16.46
C MET A 1 -1.70 17.18 16.11
N ARG A 2 -0.75 17.10 17.04
CA ARG A 2 0.68 17.31 16.74
C ARG A 2 1.33 15.94 16.55
N ALA A 3 2.12 15.77 15.47
CA ALA A 3 2.92 14.58 15.25
C ALA A 3 4.24 14.72 16.04
N PRO A 4 4.48 13.94 17.09
CA PRO A 4 5.68 14.12 17.94
C PRO A 4 7.00 14.06 17.16
N ALA A 5 7.06 13.23 16.12
CA ALA A 5 8.23 13.09 15.27
C ALA A 5 8.49 14.29 14.32
N LEU A 6 7.56 15.23 14.23
CA LEU A 6 7.67 16.46 13.43
C LEU A 6 7.82 17.70 14.30
N ASP A 7 8.00 17.56 15.62
CA ASP A 7 8.34 18.67 16.50
C ASP A 7 9.71 19.24 16.09
N PRO A 8 9.86 20.58 15.93
CA PRO A 8 11.12 21.18 15.51
C PRO A 8 12.33 20.76 16.36
N ASN A 9 12.18 20.67 17.68
CA ASN A 9 13.28 20.26 18.55
C ASN A 9 13.70 18.82 18.31
N VAL A 10 12.73 17.93 18.03
CA VAL A 10 13.02 16.50 17.68
C VAL A 10 13.70 16.42 16.33
N VAL A 11 13.25 17.23 15.36
CA VAL A 11 13.85 17.26 14.01
C VAL A 11 15.28 17.78 14.08
N GLU A 12 15.53 18.89 14.77
CA GLU A 12 16.87 19.48 14.94
C GLU A 12 17.82 18.48 15.62
N LEU A 13 17.41 17.86 16.73
CA LEU A 13 18.18 16.82 17.38
C LEU A 13 18.46 15.65 16.42
N ALA A 14 17.43 15.19 15.71
CA ALA A 14 17.58 14.09 14.77
C ALA A 14 18.57 14.42 13.63
N LEU A 15 18.61 15.65 13.16
CA LEU A 15 19.57 16.08 12.12
C LEU A 15 21.01 16.05 12.64
N GLN A 16 21.25 16.41 13.89
CA GLN A 16 22.58 16.42 14.51
C GLN A 16 23.14 15.02 14.80
N ILE A 17 22.29 14.01 14.94
CA ILE A 17 22.75 12.64 15.19
C ILE A 17 23.48 12.08 13.98
N PRO A 18 24.74 11.58 14.11
CA PRO A 18 25.49 10.96 13.04
C PRO A 18 24.75 9.74 12.45
N LEU A 19 24.92 9.52 11.13
CA LEU A 19 24.21 8.47 10.39
C LEU A 19 24.41 7.07 10.99
N LYS A 20 25.60 6.77 11.51
CA LYS A 20 25.93 5.49 12.16
C LYS A 20 25.03 5.13 13.35
N TYR A 21 24.41 6.14 14.00
CA TYR A 21 23.44 5.93 15.07
C TYR A 21 22.00 5.94 14.59
N LYS A 22 21.72 6.42 13.37
CA LYS A 22 20.39 6.37 12.76
C LYS A 22 20.11 5.03 12.12
N LEU A 23 21.16 4.41 11.54
CA LEU A 23 21.11 3.13 10.84
C LEU A 23 22.16 2.17 11.39
N TRP A 24 21.78 0.94 11.68
CA TRP A 24 22.68 -0.15 12.03
C TRP A 24 22.46 -1.34 11.08
N GLY A 25 23.31 -1.49 10.10
CA GLY A 25 23.12 -2.43 8.99
C GLY A 25 21.79 -2.11 8.24
N LYS A 26 20.87 -3.05 8.22
CA LYS A 26 19.55 -2.88 7.61
C LYS A 26 18.48 -2.35 8.59
N LYS A 27 18.83 -2.15 9.87
CA LYS A 27 17.89 -1.66 10.89
C LYS A 27 17.86 -0.13 10.89
N GLY A 28 16.70 0.45 10.55
CA GLY A 28 16.44 1.88 10.69
C GLY A 28 16.01 2.28 12.10
N LYS A 29 16.05 3.59 12.39
CA LYS A 29 15.68 4.19 13.68
C LYS A 29 16.46 3.61 14.87
N TYR A 30 17.72 3.26 14.66
CA TYR A 30 18.51 2.50 15.63
C TYR A 30 18.59 3.20 16.99
N VAL A 31 19.01 4.48 17.05
CA VAL A 31 19.10 5.23 18.30
C VAL A 31 17.75 5.32 19.04
N LEU A 32 16.65 5.48 18.32
CA LEU A 32 15.33 5.54 18.91
C LEU A 32 14.91 4.19 19.53
N ARG A 33 15.23 3.10 18.84
CA ARG A 33 14.98 1.73 19.35
C ARG A 33 15.80 1.45 20.62
N GLU A 34 17.08 1.86 20.64
CA GLU A 34 17.94 1.71 21.80
C GLU A 34 17.42 2.54 22.98
N ALA A 35 17.06 3.81 22.75
CA ALA A 35 16.53 4.69 23.79
C ALA A 35 15.18 4.22 24.37
N CYS A 36 14.38 3.48 23.59
CA CYS A 36 13.08 2.97 24.03
C CYS A 36 13.10 1.48 24.37
N ARG A 37 14.27 0.83 24.43
CA ARG A 37 14.38 -0.61 24.62
C ARG A 37 13.63 -1.11 25.87
N ASP A 38 13.77 -0.39 26.98
CA ASP A 38 13.13 -0.76 28.24
C ASP A 38 11.64 -0.41 28.30
N LEU A 39 11.16 0.37 27.32
CA LEU A 39 9.76 0.80 27.23
C LEU A 39 8.93 -0.06 26.28
N LEU A 40 9.58 -0.83 25.43
CA LEU A 40 8.93 -1.62 24.38
C LEU A 40 9.05 -3.12 24.66
N PRO A 41 7.96 -3.89 24.47
CA PRO A 41 8.05 -5.35 24.49
C PRO A 41 9.06 -5.87 23.44
N ALA A 42 9.80 -6.91 23.77
CA ALA A 42 10.83 -7.49 22.89
C ALA A 42 10.27 -7.92 21.53
N GLU A 43 9.01 -8.36 21.50
CA GLU A 43 8.31 -8.77 20.27
C GLU A 43 8.14 -7.60 19.27
N ILE A 44 8.04 -6.36 19.77
CA ILE A 44 7.93 -5.15 18.92
C ILE A 44 9.25 -4.90 18.21
N ASP A 45 10.38 -5.06 18.93
CA ASP A 45 11.72 -4.86 18.32
C ASP A 45 12.07 -5.97 17.32
N ALA A 46 11.59 -7.19 17.53
CA ALA A 46 11.84 -8.32 16.66
C ALA A 46 11.00 -8.30 15.36
N ARG A 47 9.90 -7.53 15.30
CA ARG A 47 9.03 -7.49 14.13
C ARG A 47 9.73 -6.91 12.89
N PRO A 48 9.62 -7.57 11.74
CA PRO A 48 10.05 -6.98 10.47
C PRO A 48 9.23 -5.72 10.19
N LYS A 49 9.86 -4.74 9.53
CA LYS A 49 9.18 -3.52 9.11
C LYS A 49 8.10 -3.87 8.10
N THR A 50 6.85 -3.71 8.49
CA THR A 50 5.68 -3.75 7.60
C THR A 50 5.26 -2.32 7.28
N GLY A 51 5.02 -2.02 5.98
CA GLY A 51 4.46 -0.73 5.58
C GLY A 51 2.98 -0.60 5.99
N PHE A 52 2.44 0.60 5.90
CA PHE A 52 1.00 0.84 6.01
C PHE A 52 0.32 0.40 4.70
N GLY A 53 0.19 -0.91 4.51
CA GLY A 53 -0.50 -1.48 3.36
C GLY A 53 -1.93 -1.86 3.73
N VAL A 54 -2.89 -1.49 2.90
CA VAL A 54 -4.22 -2.11 2.91
C VAL A 54 -4.11 -3.51 2.32
N PRO A 55 -4.80 -4.52 2.85
CA PRO A 55 -4.73 -5.88 2.34
C PRO A 55 -5.52 -6.05 1.03
N LEU A 56 -5.15 -5.29 0.00
CA LEU A 56 -5.83 -5.28 -1.32
C LEU A 56 -5.88 -6.66 -1.93
N ASP A 57 -4.82 -7.45 -1.75
CA ASP A 57 -4.72 -8.82 -2.21
C ASP A 57 -5.90 -9.68 -1.68
N ALA A 58 -6.10 -9.66 -0.37
CA ALA A 58 -7.20 -10.40 0.25
C ALA A 58 -8.57 -9.82 -0.10
N TRP A 59 -8.67 -8.51 -0.23
CA TRP A 59 -9.93 -7.84 -0.57
C TRP A 59 -10.39 -8.15 -1.99
N PHE A 60 -9.48 -8.16 -2.96
CA PHE A 60 -9.81 -8.47 -4.36
C PHE A 60 -10.06 -9.96 -4.61
N ARG A 61 -9.54 -10.85 -3.76
CA ARG A 61 -9.96 -12.26 -3.77
C ARG A 61 -11.24 -12.53 -2.98
N GLY A 62 -11.66 -11.61 -2.12
CA GLY A 62 -12.79 -11.76 -1.22
C GLY A 62 -13.85 -10.67 -1.40
N PRO A 63 -14.06 -9.80 -0.40
CA PRO A 63 -15.24 -8.92 -0.33
C PRO A 63 -15.35 -7.92 -1.49
N LEU A 64 -14.24 -7.51 -2.09
CA LEU A 64 -14.25 -6.57 -3.21
C LEU A 64 -14.15 -7.22 -4.59
N ASN A 65 -14.13 -8.55 -4.68
CA ASN A 65 -13.99 -9.25 -5.96
C ASN A 65 -15.13 -8.91 -6.93
N LYS A 66 -16.36 -8.96 -6.45
CA LYS A 66 -17.53 -8.61 -7.27
C LYS A 66 -17.47 -7.17 -7.75
N THR A 67 -17.21 -6.23 -6.85
CA THR A 67 -17.10 -4.80 -7.18
C THR A 67 -16.00 -4.55 -8.23
N LEU A 68 -14.85 -5.24 -8.09
CA LEU A 68 -13.75 -5.16 -9.06
C LEU A 68 -14.19 -5.64 -10.45
N LYS A 69 -14.84 -6.80 -10.54
CA LYS A 69 -15.35 -7.35 -11.79
C LYS A 69 -16.41 -6.47 -12.43
N ASP A 70 -17.38 -6.03 -11.64
CA ASP A 70 -18.46 -5.16 -12.12
C ASP A 70 -17.92 -3.84 -12.67
N ALA A 71 -16.91 -3.25 -12.02
CA ALA A 71 -16.28 -2.01 -12.47
C ALA A 71 -15.42 -2.19 -13.73
N LEU A 72 -14.63 -3.27 -13.81
CA LEU A 72 -13.63 -3.44 -14.87
C LEU A 72 -14.12 -4.22 -16.08
N LEU A 73 -15.16 -5.04 -15.94
CA LEU A 73 -15.65 -5.93 -17.01
C LEU A 73 -17.07 -5.58 -17.50
N SER A 74 -17.70 -4.52 -16.95
CA SER A 74 -19.03 -4.07 -17.40
C SER A 74 -19.00 -3.63 -18.88
N GLU A 75 -20.17 -3.56 -19.50
CA GLU A 75 -20.31 -3.06 -20.88
C GLU A 75 -19.82 -1.61 -21.00
N SER A 76 -20.07 -0.79 -19.98
CA SER A 76 -19.55 0.59 -19.94
C SER A 76 -18.03 0.64 -19.83
N ALA A 77 -17.38 -0.34 -19.19
CA ALA A 77 -15.93 -0.48 -19.18
C ALA A 77 -15.39 -0.90 -20.55
N ASN A 78 -16.14 -1.75 -21.28
CA ASN A 78 -15.76 -2.18 -22.64
C ASN A 78 -15.87 -1.06 -23.69
N ALA A 79 -16.69 -0.06 -23.44
CA ALA A 79 -16.81 1.11 -24.31
C ALA A 79 -15.64 2.10 -24.15
N ALA A 80 -14.78 1.93 -23.13
CA ALA A 80 -13.60 2.74 -22.93
C ALA A 80 -12.39 2.09 -23.62
N PRO A 81 -11.76 2.73 -24.62
CA PRO A 81 -10.71 2.11 -25.45
C PRO A 81 -9.35 1.99 -24.75
N PHE A 82 -9.29 2.26 -23.44
CA PHE A 82 -8.02 2.36 -22.71
C PHE A 82 -7.42 1.02 -22.30
N PHE A 83 -8.24 -0.02 -22.13
CA PHE A 83 -7.77 -1.33 -21.68
C PHE A 83 -8.33 -2.46 -22.52
N GLU A 84 -7.47 -3.41 -22.86
CA GLU A 84 -7.91 -4.63 -23.53
C GLU A 84 -8.61 -5.55 -22.53
N LYS A 85 -9.89 -5.85 -22.76
CA LYS A 85 -10.73 -6.67 -21.88
C LYS A 85 -10.09 -8.01 -21.54
N LYS A 86 -9.57 -8.72 -22.53
CA LYS A 86 -8.92 -10.03 -22.33
C LYS A 86 -7.71 -9.95 -21.40
N PHE A 87 -6.96 -8.83 -21.45
CA PHE A 87 -5.84 -8.62 -20.56
C PHE A 87 -6.31 -8.42 -19.10
N VAL A 88 -7.36 -7.61 -18.90
CA VAL A 88 -7.95 -7.39 -17.57
C VAL A 88 -8.53 -8.68 -17.00
N GLU A 89 -9.25 -9.45 -17.79
CA GLU A 89 -9.79 -10.76 -17.40
C GLU A 89 -8.68 -11.73 -16.97
N ARG A 90 -7.56 -11.75 -17.69
CA ARG A 90 -6.38 -12.55 -17.34
C ARG A 90 -5.80 -12.13 -16.00
N LEU A 91 -5.58 -10.82 -15.76
CA LEU A 91 -5.06 -10.33 -14.50
C LEU A 91 -5.94 -10.72 -13.30
N ILE A 92 -7.27 -10.60 -13.47
CA ILE A 92 -8.23 -10.98 -12.42
C ILE A 92 -8.12 -12.48 -12.13
N LYS A 93 -8.11 -13.30 -13.18
CA LYS A 93 -8.08 -14.77 -13.07
C LYS A 93 -6.78 -15.26 -12.41
N GLU A 94 -5.62 -14.76 -12.85
CA GLU A 94 -4.32 -15.09 -12.27
C GLU A 94 -4.25 -14.70 -10.77
N HIS A 95 -4.84 -13.54 -10.43
CA HIS A 95 -4.91 -13.08 -9.04
C HIS A 95 -5.83 -13.94 -8.18
N GLU A 96 -7.02 -14.31 -8.68
CA GLU A 96 -7.98 -15.19 -7.98
C GLU A 96 -7.38 -16.58 -7.72
N ASN A 97 -6.72 -17.14 -8.73
CA ASN A 97 -6.09 -18.46 -8.66
C ASN A 97 -4.80 -18.47 -7.81
N ARG A 98 -4.35 -17.32 -7.32
CA ARG A 98 -3.07 -17.16 -6.59
C ARG A 98 -1.83 -17.50 -7.42
N GLU A 99 -1.94 -17.47 -8.75
CA GLU A 99 -0.81 -17.66 -9.65
C GLU A 99 0.15 -16.47 -9.58
N PHE A 100 -0.41 -15.25 -9.52
CA PHE A 100 0.34 -14.01 -9.34
C PHE A 100 -0.43 -13.02 -8.46
N ASP A 101 0.31 -12.17 -7.74
CA ASP A 101 -0.27 -11.04 -7.03
C ASP A 101 -0.37 -9.82 -7.94
N HIS A 102 -1.56 -9.55 -8.41
CA HIS A 102 -1.88 -8.38 -9.24
C HIS A 102 -2.61 -7.27 -8.48
N ALA A 103 -2.67 -7.31 -7.14
CA ALA A 103 -3.46 -6.37 -6.35
C ALA A 103 -3.17 -4.90 -6.68
N ALA A 104 -1.90 -4.51 -6.80
CA ALA A 104 -1.53 -3.13 -7.13
C ALA A 104 -1.99 -2.71 -8.54
N ARG A 105 -1.90 -3.63 -9.52
CA ARG A 105 -2.34 -3.37 -10.90
C ARG A 105 -3.85 -3.25 -10.98
N LEU A 106 -4.57 -4.16 -10.34
CA LEU A 106 -6.03 -4.16 -10.28
C LEU A 106 -6.55 -2.93 -9.54
N TRP A 107 -5.87 -2.49 -8.49
CA TRP A 107 -6.18 -1.25 -7.80
C TRP A 107 -6.03 -0.03 -8.71
N ALA A 108 -4.93 0.08 -9.44
CA ALA A 108 -4.71 1.19 -10.36
C ALA A 108 -5.79 1.25 -11.46
N LEU A 109 -6.16 0.09 -12.03
CA LEU A 109 -7.24 0.00 -13.03
C LEU A 109 -8.58 0.40 -12.44
N LEU A 110 -8.91 -0.05 -11.22
CA LEU A 110 -10.15 0.30 -10.54
C LEU A 110 -10.26 1.79 -10.24
N VAL A 111 -9.18 2.39 -9.70
CA VAL A 111 -9.13 3.84 -9.40
C VAL A 111 -9.29 4.66 -10.68
N PHE A 112 -8.60 4.29 -11.76
CA PHE A 112 -8.74 4.95 -13.05
C PHE A 112 -10.18 4.86 -13.56
N ARG A 113 -10.82 3.70 -13.45
CA ARG A 113 -12.19 3.51 -13.91
C ARG A 113 -13.20 4.36 -13.13
N ILE A 114 -13.08 4.39 -11.81
CA ILE A 114 -13.93 5.23 -10.96
C ILE A 114 -13.74 6.72 -11.31
N TRP A 115 -12.50 7.15 -11.50
CA TRP A 115 -12.20 8.52 -11.91
C TRP A 115 -12.81 8.86 -13.28
N GLU A 116 -12.65 7.98 -14.27
CA GLU A 116 -13.21 8.16 -15.62
C GLU A 116 -14.73 8.33 -15.59
N GLU A 117 -15.44 7.50 -14.82
CA GLU A 117 -16.88 7.61 -14.65
C GLU A 117 -17.30 8.94 -14.01
N GLN A 118 -16.56 9.41 -13.02
CA GLN A 118 -16.82 10.70 -12.38
C GLN A 118 -16.60 11.90 -13.33
N VAL A 119 -15.60 11.81 -14.20
CA VAL A 119 -15.34 12.89 -15.20
C VAL A 119 -16.37 12.90 -16.31
N LYS A 120 -16.83 11.74 -16.78
CA LYS A 120 -17.88 11.64 -17.83
C LYS A 120 -19.24 12.12 -17.35
N ASN A 121 -19.52 12.04 -16.05
CA ASN A 121 -20.79 12.40 -15.47
C ASN A 121 -20.85 13.87 -14.98
N ARG A 122 -19.82 14.66 -15.26
CA ARG A 122 -19.78 16.13 -15.05
C ARG A 122 -20.07 16.91 -16.32
#